data_e5a45ef7909134c9795cb17846f6d18a
#
_entry.id   e5a45ef7909134c9795cb17846f6d18a
#
_cell.length_a   1.000
_cell.length_b   1.000
_cell.length_c   1.000
_cell.angle_alpha   90.00
_cell.angle_beta   90.00
_cell.angle_gamma   90.00
#
_symmetry.space_group_name_H-M   'P 1'
#
loop_
_entity.id
_entity.type
_entity.pdbx_description
1 polymer ?
#
loop_
_entity_poly.entity_id
_entity_poly.type
_entity_poly.pdbx_seq_one_letter_code
_entity_poly.pdbx_strand_id
1 'polypeptide(L)'
;MINSFYKIFIFTTISILFFSNSFSKENKILFKVDNEIITTIDIYNEIKYLEIINDKQFQSLEQNKVIEIAKNSLIREKIKEIELLKRIGSLEIDQNILNEIILNSFKKNNIETITDFEEYFKEVNIKPNVIRKKISIEILWNKLIYEIFNKNVKIDNEAIKNEIKNNKRIKELLLSEIVFTIDENEKLNDKFELIKERILSNSFSDAALIFSISESAKNGGNLGWIKETSLNKKIKNKIKNMALGQHSTPLVIPGGFLIIKIEQERYVDVDTDINKEFDLIVKKKTNDQLKQYSIIYLNKVKKNIQINEL
;
A
#
# COMPACT_ATOMS: atom_id res chain seq x y z
N MET A 1 3.09 -80.99 -40.08
CA MET A 1 4.23 -80.51 -39.31
C MET A 1 4.24 -79.01 -39.38
N ILE A 2 3.56 -78.33 -38.49
CA ILE A 2 3.61 -76.86 -38.39
C ILE A 2 3.55 -76.52 -36.89
N ASN A 3 4.73 -76.12 -36.40
CA ASN A 3 4.87 -75.63 -35.03
C ASN A 3 4.33 -74.20 -34.92
N SER A 4 3.31 -74.07 -34.16
CA SER A 4 2.77 -72.75 -33.82
C SER A 4 3.39 -72.29 -32.50
N PHE A 5 4.28 -71.31 -32.61
CA PHE A 5 4.84 -70.60 -31.44
C PHE A 5 3.81 -69.61 -30.91
N TYR A 6 3.19 -69.89 -29.74
CA TYR A 6 2.46 -68.93 -28.99
C TYR A 6 3.45 -67.99 -28.28
N LYS A 7 3.58 -66.76 -28.80
CA LYS A 7 4.21 -65.69 -28.08
C LYS A 7 3.24 -65.12 -27.05
N ILE A 8 3.47 -65.46 -25.79
CA ILE A 8 2.80 -64.84 -24.65
C ILE A 8 3.37 -63.43 -24.56
N PHE A 9 2.56 -62.42 -24.91
CA PHE A 9 2.89 -61.01 -24.74
C PHE A 9 2.45 -60.64 -23.31
N ILE A 10 3.37 -60.67 -22.36
CA ILE A 10 3.17 -60.15 -21.01
C ILE A 10 3.17 -58.64 -21.10
N PHE A 11 1.95 -58.07 -21.07
CA PHE A 11 1.77 -56.64 -20.95
C PHE A 11 2.02 -56.25 -19.50
N THR A 12 3.25 -55.89 -19.12
CA THR A 12 3.58 -55.27 -17.85
C THR A 12 3.07 -53.85 -17.91
N THR A 13 1.88 -53.61 -17.39
CA THR A 13 1.36 -52.30 -17.07
C THR A 13 2.23 -51.71 -15.94
N ILE A 14 3.23 -50.90 -16.33
CA ILE A 14 3.93 -50.04 -15.38
C ILE A 14 2.92 -48.98 -14.98
N SER A 15 2.28 -49.20 -13.84
CA SER A 15 1.51 -48.20 -13.15
C SER A 15 2.50 -47.15 -12.63
N ILE A 16 2.73 -46.12 -13.45
CA ILE A 16 3.43 -44.91 -13.01
C ILE A 16 2.51 -44.24 -11.97
N LEU A 17 2.73 -44.58 -10.72
CA LEU A 17 2.23 -43.83 -9.59
C LEU A 17 2.86 -42.42 -9.71
N PHE A 18 2.13 -41.52 -10.38
CA PHE A 18 2.34 -40.10 -10.19
C PHE A 18 2.06 -39.83 -8.71
N PHE A 19 3.11 -39.88 -7.89
CA PHE A 19 3.13 -39.19 -6.63
C PHE A 19 3.05 -37.70 -7.02
N SER A 20 1.82 -37.21 -7.17
CA SER A 20 1.56 -35.80 -7.03
C SER A 20 2.01 -35.48 -5.60
N ASN A 21 3.23 -34.97 -5.46
CA ASN A 21 3.65 -34.26 -4.27
C ASN A 21 2.68 -33.09 -4.13
N SER A 22 1.53 -33.38 -3.51
CA SER A 22 0.68 -32.37 -2.94
C SER A 22 1.55 -31.80 -1.82
N PHE A 23 2.32 -30.77 -2.13
CA PHE A 23 2.90 -29.89 -1.13
C PHE A 23 1.72 -29.26 -0.42
N SER A 24 1.15 -29.96 0.53
CA SER A 24 0.36 -29.35 1.58
C SER A 24 1.28 -28.32 2.21
N LYS A 25 1.17 -27.05 1.80
CA LYS A 25 1.85 -25.96 2.48
C LYS A 25 1.38 -26.02 3.92
N GLU A 26 2.25 -26.54 4.78
CA GLU A 26 1.98 -26.64 6.21
C GLU A 26 1.63 -25.23 6.70
N ASN A 27 0.42 -25.05 7.20
CA ASN A 27 -0.01 -23.75 7.68
C ASN A 27 0.60 -23.51 9.06
N LYS A 28 1.73 -22.82 9.11
CA LYS A 28 2.44 -22.47 10.33
C LYS A 28 2.06 -21.06 10.78
N ILE A 29 1.96 -20.90 12.09
CA ILE A 29 1.88 -19.56 12.69
C ILE A 29 3.29 -18.97 12.61
N LEU A 30 3.41 -17.77 12.05
CA LEU A 30 4.69 -17.08 11.87
C LEU A 30 4.86 -15.93 12.84
N PHE A 31 3.76 -15.23 13.13
CA PHE A 31 3.76 -14.07 14.00
C PHE A 31 2.51 -14.05 14.87
N LYS A 32 2.67 -13.48 16.06
CA LYS A 32 1.58 -13.14 16.96
C LYS A 32 1.59 -11.63 17.19
N VAL A 33 0.46 -10.98 16.96
CA VAL A 33 0.24 -9.55 17.18
C VAL A 33 -0.84 -9.45 18.26
N ASP A 34 -0.46 -9.25 19.51
CA ASP A 34 -1.29 -9.46 20.69
C ASP A 34 -1.93 -10.86 20.66
N ASN A 35 -3.27 -10.93 20.50
CA ASN A 35 -4.03 -12.17 20.38
C ASN A 35 -4.27 -12.65 18.94
N GLU A 36 -3.93 -11.84 17.97
CA GLU A 36 -4.08 -12.14 16.54
C GLU A 36 -2.86 -12.90 16.01
N ILE A 37 -3.10 -13.85 15.12
CA ILE A 37 -2.04 -14.65 14.49
C ILE A 37 -1.90 -14.30 13.02
N ILE A 38 -0.68 -14.40 12.50
CA ILE A 38 -0.35 -14.33 11.08
C ILE A 38 0.30 -15.66 10.70
N THR A 39 -0.27 -16.31 9.70
CA THR A 39 0.15 -17.64 9.22
C THR A 39 0.85 -17.58 7.88
N THR A 40 1.45 -18.71 7.47
CA THR A 40 2.02 -18.87 6.11
C THR A 40 0.98 -18.62 5.02
N ILE A 41 -0.28 -19.01 5.23
CA ILE A 41 -1.36 -18.78 4.26
C ILE A 41 -1.68 -17.29 4.16
N ASP A 42 -1.67 -16.56 5.27
CA ASP A 42 -1.92 -15.10 5.27
C ASP A 42 -0.83 -14.37 4.49
N ILE A 43 0.46 -14.72 4.71
CA ILE A 43 1.59 -14.16 3.94
C ILE A 43 1.42 -14.45 2.45
N TYR A 44 1.07 -15.68 2.08
CA TYR A 44 0.87 -16.05 0.69
C TYR A 44 -0.27 -15.27 0.01
N ASN A 45 -1.40 -15.12 0.71
CA ASN A 45 -2.53 -14.33 0.22
C ASN A 45 -2.18 -12.85 0.09
N GLU A 46 -1.41 -12.31 1.05
CA GLU A 46 -0.96 -10.93 1.01
C GLU A 46 0.00 -10.66 -0.16
N ILE A 47 0.93 -11.59 -0.43
CA ILE A 47 1.84 -11.51 -1.59
C ILE A 47 1.02 -11.41 -2.87
N LYS A 48 0.07 -12.33 -3.07
CA LYS A 48 -0.80 -12.30 -4.25
C LYS A 48 -1.62 -11.02 -4.37
N TYR A 49 -2.17 -10.54 -3.25
CA TYR A 49 -2.90 -9.27 -3.23
C TYR A 49 -2.00 -8.11 -3.64
N LEU A 50 -0.78 -8.03 -3.10
CA LEU A 50 0.20 -7.01 -3.44
C LEU A 50 0.63 -7.08 -4.91
N GLU A 51 0.76 -8.28 -5.49
CA GLU A 51 1.00 -8.49 -6.92
C GLU A 51 -0.13 -7.92 -7.78
N ILE A 52 -1.40 -8.14 -7.39
CA ILE A 52 -2.57 -7.65 -8.12
C ILE A 52 -2.61 -6.11 -8.14
N ILE A 53 -2.26 -5.45 -7.04
CA ILE A 53 -2.36 -3.99 -6.95
C ILE A 53 -1.10 -3.25 -7.44
N ASN A 54 0.06 -3.93 -7.54
CA ASN A 54 1.36 -3.33 -7.91
C ASN A 54 1.88 -3.73 -9.27
N ASP A 55 1.19 -4.62 -9.98
CA ASP A 55 1.58 -5.02 -11.33
C ASP A 55 3.05 -5.50 -11.44
N LYS A 56 3.76 -5.02 -12.47
CA LYS A 56 5.12 -5.45 -12.82
C LYS A 56 6.20 -5.12 -11.78
N GLN A 57 5.99 -4.11 -10.96
CA GLN A 57 7.01 -3.65 -10.01
C GLN A 57 7.27 -4.66 -8.89
N PHE A 58 6.20 -5.33 -8.43
CA PHE A 58 6.32 -6.32 -7.35
C PHE A 58 7.00 -7.61 -7.81
N GLN A 59 6.84 -7.96 -9.10
CA GLN A 59 7.44 -9.15 -9.69
C GLN A 59 8.97 -9.07 -9.84
N SER A 60 9.55 -7.88 -9.83
CA SER A 60 11.01 -7.67 -9.96
C SER A 60 11.77 -7.81 -8.63
N LEU A 61 11.06 -7.95 -7.52
CA LEU A 61 11.67 -8.02 -6.18
C LEU A 61 12.18 -9.43 -5.84
N GLU A 62 13.25 -9.49 -5.06
CA GLU A 62 13.73 -10.73 -4.47
C GLU A 62 12.68 -11.34 -3.53
N GLN A 63 12.53 -12.67 -3.55
CA GLN A 63 11.51 -13.38 -2.76
C GLN A 63 11.52 -13.03 -1.27
N ASN A 64 12.69 -12.92 -0.67
CA ASN A 64 12.81 -12.56 0.76
C ASN A 64 12.22 -11.17 1.05
N LYS A 65 12.41 -10.21 0.11
CA LYS A 65 11.86 -8.85 0.24
C LYS A 65 10.35 -8.83 0.05
N VAL A 66 9.84 -9.63 -0.86
CA VAL A 66 8.40 -9.80 -1.06
C VAL A 66 7.73 -10.31 0.22
N ILE A 67 8.33 -11.31 0.87
CA ILE A 67 7.85 -11.83 2.16
C ILE A 67 7.90 -10.75 3.25
N GLU A 68 8.98 -9.99 3.35
CA GLU A 68 9.13 -8.89 4.32
C GLU A 68 8.07 -7.80 4.14
N ILE A 69 7.78 -7.41 2.90
CA ILE A 69 6.73 -6.45 2.58
C ILE A 69 5.36 -6.98 2.98
N ALA A 70 5.04 -8.23 2.64
CA ALA A 70 3.78 -8.86 3.00
C ALA A 70 3.62 -8.98 4.53
N LYS A 71 4.67 -9.39 5.24
CA LYS A 71 4.74 -9.41 6.71
C LYS A 71 4.39 -8.04 7.31
N ASN A 72 5.10 -6.99 6.87
CA ASN A 72 4.90 -5.63 7.37
C ASN A 72 3.50 -5.09 7.05
N SER A 73 2.94 -5.44 5.89
CA SER A 73 1.57 -5.09 5.51
C SER A 73 0.54 -5.72 6.44
N LEU A 74 0.65 -7.03 6.69
CA LEU A 74 -0.26 -7.76 7.58
C LEU A 74 -0.14 -7.31 9.04
N ILE A 75 1.06 -7.06 9.54
CA ILE A 75 1.25 -6.52 10.90
C ILE A 75 0.52 -5.17 11.04
N ARG A 76 0.67 -4.26 10.07
CA ARG A 76 -0.04 -2.97 10.09
C ARG A 76 -1.56 -3.15 10.05
N GLU A 77 -2.05 -4.08 9.23
CA GLU A 77 -3.47 -4.40 9.17
C GLU A 77 -3.99 -4.93 10.50
N LYS A 78 -3.27 -5.86 11.14
CA LYS A 78 -3.64 -6.40 12.45
C LYS A 78 -3.65 -5.33 13.54
N ILE A 79 -2.67 -4.42 13.55
CA ILE A 79 -2.65 -3.30 14.50
C ILE A 79 -3.90 -2.42 14.32
N LYS A 80 -4.27 -2.10 13.07
CA LYS A 80 -5.48 -1.34 12.77
C LYS A 80 -6.74 -2.08 13.21
N GLU A 81 -6.82 -3.38 12.91
CA GLU A 81 -7.93 -4.26 13.30
C GLU A 81 -8.14 -4.27 14.81
N ILE A 82 -7.09 -4.51 15.58
CA ILE A 82 -7.12 -4.54 17.05
C ILE A 82 -7.62 -3.19 17.61
N GLU A 83 -7.06 -2.09 17.14
CA GLU A 83 -7.47 -0.76 17.61
C GLU A 83 -8.92 -0.43 17.23
N LEU A 84 -9.36 -0.80 16.02
CA LEU A 84 -10.74 -0.61 15.59
C LEU A 84 -11.71 -1.41 16.46
N LEU A 85 -11.46 -2.70 16.68
CA LEU A 85 -12.30 -3.52 17.54
C LEU A 85 -12.37 -2.98 18.96
N LYS A 86 -11.25 -2.48 19.50
CA LYS A 86 -11.18 -1.84 20.80
C LYS A 86 -12.02 -0.55 20.88
N ARG A 87 -12.07 0.23 19.80
CA ARG A 87 -12.72 1.56 19.78
C ARG A 87 -14.18 1.54 19.40
N ILE A 88 -14.51 0.74 18.40
CA ILE A 88 -15.85 0.73 17.79
C ILE A 88 -16.57 -0.61 17.92
N GLY A 89 -15.89 -1.65 18.41
CA GLY A 89 -16.48 -2.97 18.72
C GLY A 89 -16.86 -3.84 17.52
N SER A 90 -16.86 -3.31 16.30
CA SER A 90 -17.25 -4.03 15.08
C SER A 90 -16.47 -3.55 13.86
N LEU A 91 -16.29 -4.44 12.89
CA LEU A 91 -15.73 -4.12 11.56
C LEU A 91 -16.81 -4.08 10.47
N GLU A 92 -18.06 -3.95 10.86
CA GLU A 92 -19.18 -3.89 9.91
C GLU A 92 -19.27 -2.54 9.21
N ILE A 93 -19.52 -2.60 7.92
CA ILE A 93 -19.73 -1.44 7.05
C ILE A 93 -20.98 -1.69 6.23
N ASP A 94 -21.69 -0.63 5.89
CA ASP A 94 -22.77 -0.70 4.90
C ASP A 94 -22.28 -1.35 3.61
N GLN A 95 -22.99 -2.39 3.17
CA GLN A 95 -22.58 -3.23 2.04
C GLN A 95 -22.55 -2.46 0.72
N ASN A 96 -23.41 -1.46 0.54
CA ASN A 96 -23.45 -0.66 -0.68
C ASN A 96 -22.18 0.20 -0.76
N ILE A 97 -21.79 0.82 0.36
CA ILE A 97 -20.55 1.63 0.45
C ILE A 97 -19.33 0.73 0.22
N LEU A 98 -19.29 -0.44 0.85
CA LEU A 98 -18.17 -1.37 0.66
C LEU A 98 -18.06 -1.84 -0.79
N ASN A 99 -19.18 -2.19 -1.42
CA ASN A 99 -19.21 -2.63 -2.82
C ASN A 99 -18.76 -1.52 -3.77
N GLU A 100 -19.22 -0.29 -3.58
CA GLU A 100 -18.77 0.87 -4.38
C GLU A 100 -17.25 1.07 -4.29
N ILE A 101 -16.70 1.01 -3.08
CA ILE A 101 -15.26 1.19 -2.86
C ILE A 101 -14.47 0.02 -3.47
N ILE A 102 -14.95 -1.21 -3.36
CA ILE A 102 -14.35 -2.39 -4.02
C ILE A 102 -14.27 -2.17 -5.53
N LEU A 103 -15.38 -1.84 -6.18
CA LEU A 103 -15.42 -1.65 -7.63
C LEU A 103 -14.50 -0.52 -8.08
N ASN A 104 -14.47 0.59 -7.34
CA ASN A 104 -13.56 1.69 -7.62
C ASN A 104 -12.08 1.29 -7.45
N SER A 105 -11.77 0.46 -6.46
CA SER A 105 -10.40 0.02 -6.16
C SER A 105 -9.83 -0.91 -7.22
N PHE A 106 -10.67 -1.74 -7.82
CA PHE A 106 -10.25 -2.77 -8.80
C PHE A 106 -10.69 -2.47 -10.24
N LYS A 107 -11.14 -1.25 -10.52
CA LYS A 107 -11.53 -0.84 -11.88
C LYS A 107 -10.44 -1.09 -12.93
N LYS A 108 -9.17 -0.92 -12.56
CA LYS A 108 -8.02 -1.18 -13.44
C LYS A 108 -7.83 -2.66 -13.80
N ASN A 109 -8.42 -3.56 -13.01
CA ASN A 109 -8.37 -5.00 -13.22
C ASN A 109 -9.57 -5.51 -14.02
N ASN A 110 -10.33 -4.62 -14.69
CA ASN A 110 -11.56 -4.91 -15.44
C ASN A 110 -12.66 -5.54 -14.59
N ILE A 111 -12.70 -5.21 -13.29
CA ILE A 111 -13.74 -5.64 -12.36
C ILE A 111 -14.82 -4.55 -12.33
N GLU A 112 -15.95 -4.82 -12.92
CA GLU A 112 -17.07 -3.87 -13.06
C GLU A 112 -18.26 -4.23 -12.15
N THR A 113 -18.38 -5.49 -11.76
CA THR A 113 -19.44 -5.98 -10.89
C THR A 113 -18.87 -6.70 -9.67
N ILE A 114 -19.72 -6.88 -8.64
CA ILE A 114 -19.34 -7.67 -7.46
C ILE A 114 -19.16 -9.15 -7.81
N THR A 115 -19.87 -9.65 -8.79
CA THR A 115 -19.70 -11.02 -9.31
C THR A 115 -18.30 -11.16 -9.93
N ASP A 116 -17.87 -10.22 -10.79
CA ASP A 116 -16.52 -10.23 -11.37
C ASP A 116 -15.44 -10.20 -10.29
N PHE A 117 -15.65 -9.39 -9.23
CA PHE A 117 -14.75 -9.34 -8.08
C PHE A 117 -14.63 -10.70 -7.39
N GLU A 118 -15.74 -11.36 -7.14
CA GLU A 118 -15.75 -12.67 -6.47
C GLU A 118 -15.11 -13.77 -7.33
N GLU A 119 -15.39 -13.79 -8.63
CA GLU A 119 -14.82 -14.73 -9.58
C GLU A 119 -13.31 -14.51 -9.72
N TYR A 120 -12.88 -13.27 -9.93
CA TYR A 120 -11.48 -12.91 -10.05
C TYR A 120 -10.64 -13.39 -8.86
N PHE A 121 -11.10 -13.11 -7.63
CA PHE A 121 -10.35 -13.52 -6.45
C PHE A 121 -10.40 -15.03 -6.18
N LYS A 122 -11.49 -15.72 -6.56
CA LYS A 122 -11.55 -17.18 -6.54
C LYS A 122 -10.55 -17.81 -7.52
N GLU A 123 -10.43 -17.30 -8.73
CA GLU A 123 -9.49 -17.78 -9.75
C GLU A 123 -8.03 -17.70 -9.28
N VAL A 124 -7.68 -16.65 -8.58
CA VAL A 124 -6.32 -16.50 -7.99
C VAL A 124 -6.19 -17.20 -6.63
N ASN A 125 -7.18 -18.02 -6.21
CA ASN A 125 -7.21 -18.75 -4.94
C ASN A 125 -7.11 -17.85 -3.69
N ILE A 126 -7.71 -16.66 -3.71
CA ILE A 126 -7.94 -15.81 -2.54
C ILE A 126 -9.43 -15.78 -2.24
N LYS A 127 -9.81 -16.02 -0.99
CA LYS A 127 -11.21 -15.88 -0.58
C LYS A 127 -11.63 -14.40 -0.67
N PRO A 128 -12.68 -14.03 -1.42
CA PRO A 128 -13.12 -12.64 -1.58
C PRO A 128 -13.35 -11.92 -0.24
N ASN A 129 -13.83 -12.65 0.77
CA ASN A 129 -14.07 -12.11 2.11
C ASN A 129 -12.78 -11.60 2.81
N VAL A 130 -11.60 -12.16 2.49
CA VAL A 130 -10.32 -11.66 3.01
C VAL A 130 -10.07 -10.25 2.49
N ILE A 131 -10.32 -10.04 1.20
CA ILE A 131 -10.15 -8.72 0.57
C ILE A 131 -11.22 -7.74 1.05
N ARG A 132 -12.47 -8.17 1.18
CA ARG A 132 -13.55 -7.36 1.77
C ARG A 132 -13.18 -6.89 3.17
N LYS A 133 -12.70 -7.78 4.04
CA LYS A 133 -12.24 -7.45 5.40
C LYS A 133 -11.10 -6.42 5.38
N LYS A 134 -10.10 -6.63 4.52
CA LYS A 134 -8.96 -5.71 4.35
C LYS A 134 -9.43 -4.29 3.99
N ILE A 135 -10.34 -4.18 3.02
CA ILE A 135 -10.91 -2.89 2.59
C ILE A 135 -11.75 -2.28 3.72
N SER A 136 -12.54 -3.08 4.42
CA SER A 136 -13.33 -2.62 5.58
C SER A 136 -12.45 -2.02 6.67
N ILE A 137 -11.34 -2.68 7.00
CA ILE A 137 -10.36 -2.15 7.99
C ILE A 137 -9.83 -0.78 7.54
N GLU A 138 -9.44 -0.62 6.28
CA GLU A 138 -8.94 0.67 5.77
C GLU A 138 -10.01 1.77 5.80
N ILE A 139 -11.25 1.47 5.41
CA ILE A 139 -12.36 2.42 5.45
C ILE A 139 -12.63 2.87 6.89
N LEU A 140 -12.77 1.93 7.81
CA LEU A 140 -13.05 2.21 9.21
C LEU A 140 -11.89 2.94 9.88
N TRP A 141 -10.65 2.59 9.53
CA TRP A 141 -9.47 3.29 10.02
C TRP A 141 -9.45 4.74 9.57
N ASN A 142 -9.71 5.01 8.29
CA ASN A 142 -9.76 6.38 7.78
C ASN A 142 -10.89 7.18 8.43
N LYS A 143 -12.04 6.56 8.69
CA LYS A 143 -13.15 7.16 9.44
C LYS A 143 -12.74 7.50 10.87
N LEU A 144 -12.11 6.56 11.59
CA LEU A 144 -11.60 6.77 12.95
C LEU A 144 -10.60 7.94 13.01
N ILE A 145 -9.64 7.97 12.07
CA ILE A 145 -8.66 9.05 11.97
C ILE A 145 -9.35 10.40 11.74
N TYR A 146 -10.34 10.44 10.86
CA TYR A 146 -11.14 11.65 10.63
C TYR A 146 -11.86 12.08 11.91
N GLU A 147 -12.56 11.19 12.59
CA GLU A 147 -13.30 11.50 13.82
C GLU A 147 -12.39 12.06 14.92
N ILE A 148 -11.19 11.50 15.08
CA ILE A 148 -10.25 11.95 16.12
C ILE A 148 -9.58 13.28 15.75
N PHE A 149 -9.19 13.47 14.47
CA PHE A 149 -8.25 14.52 14.08
C PHE A 149 -8.81 15.61 13.15
N ASN A 150 -10.07 15.53 12.70
CA ASN A 150 -10.62 16.54 11.78
C ASN A 150 -10.52 17.98 12.33
N LYS A 151 -10.70 18.14 13.65
CA LYS A 151 -10.58 19.45 14.33
C LYS A 151 -9.14 19.98 14.41
N ASN A 152 -8.15 19.13 14.19
CA ASN A 152 -6.73 19.47 14.19
C ASN A 152 -6.23 19.88 12.80
N VAL A 153 -7.03 19.63 11.76
CA VAL A 153 -6.70 20.02 10.37
C VAL A 153 -6.74 21.55 10.27
N LYS A 154 -5.66 22.11 9.75
CA LYS A 154 -5.52 23.56 9.58
C LYS A 154 -5.25 23.88 8.11
N ILE A 155 -6.19 24.56 7.48
CA ILE A 155 -6.10 24.99 6.07
C ILE A 155 -6.13 26.51 6.03
N ASP A 156 -5.13 27.09 5.38
CA ASP A 156 -5.07 28.53 5.12
C ASP A 156 -5.85 28.82 3.81
N ASN A 157 -7.14 29.09 3.97
CA ASN A 157 -8.05 29.30 2.86
C ASN A 157 -7.70 30.57 2.06
N GLU A 158 -7.23 31.63 2.73
CA GLU A 158 -6.87 32.88 2.07
C GLU A 158 -5.63 32.72 1.22
N ALA A 159 -4.61 32.03 1.72
CA ALA A 159 -3.43 31.73 0.94
C ALA A 159 -3.77 30.92 -0.32
N ILE A 160 -4.67 29.93 -0.22
CA ILE A 160 -5.12 29.13 -1.38
C ILE A 160 -5.84 30.00 -2.39
N LYS A 161 -6.80 30.84 -1.97
CA LYS A 161 -7.55 31.72 -2.88
C LYS A 161 -6.62 32.68 -3.62
N ASN A 162 -5.66 33.28 -2.91
CA ASN A 162 -4.71 34.19 -3.51
C ASN A 162 -3.79 33.46 -4.52
N GLU A 163 -3.35 32.25 -4.21
CA GLU A 163 -2.53 31.44 -5.11
C GLU A 163 -3.28 31.08 -6.40
N ILE A 164 -4.58 30.71 -6.33
CA ILE A 164 -5.41 30.41 -7.48
C ILE A 164 -5.62 31.67 -8.36
N LYS A 165 -5.96 32.81 -7.75
CA LYS A 165 -6.22 34.05 -8.48
C LYS A 165 -5.02 34.60 -9.26
N ASN A 166 -3.82 34.39 -8.71
CA ASN A 166 -2.59 34.95 -9.27
C ASN A 166 -1.96 34.09 -10.37
N ASN A 167 -2.42 32.86 -10.57
CA ASN A 167 -1.83 31.93 -11.53
C ASN A 167 -2.83 31.57 -12.63
N LYS A 168 -2.52 31.87 -13.90
CA LYS A 168 -3.27 31.41 -15.06
C LYS A 168 -2.99 29.93 -15.37
N ARG A 169 -1.82 29.45 -15.01
CA ARG A 169 -1.38 28.06 -15.17
C ARG A 169 -0.79 27.55 -13.86
N ILE A 170 -1.13 26.34 -13.50
CA ILE A 170 -0.61 25.67 -12.30
C ILE A 170 0.38 24.59 -12.72
N LYS A 171 1.52 24.58 -12.05
CA LYS A 171 2.47 23.49 -12.17
C LYS A 171 1.95 22.26 -11.44
N GLU A 172 1.89 21.13 -12.12
CA GLU A 172 1.67 19.81 -11.54
C GLU A 172 2.94 18.98 -11.58
N LEU A 173 3.18 18.26 -10.52
CA LEU A 173 4.32 17.37 -10.36
C LEU A 173 3.81 15.95 -10.17
N LEU A 174 4.35 15.02 -10.94
CA LEU A 174 4.22 13.59 -10.67
C LEU A 174 5.23 13.27 -9.57
N LEU A 175 4.75 12.94 -8.38
CA LEU A 175 5.57 12.75 -7.19
C LEU A 175 5.52 11.31 -6.70
N SER A 176 6.65 10.87 -6.16
CA SER A 176 6.76 9.65 -5.37
C SER A 176 7.34 9.96 -3.99
N GLU A 177 6.94 9.18 -2.97
CA GLU A 177 7.37 9.37 -1.59
C GLU A 177 7.87 8.09 -0.94
N ILE A 178 8.79 8.24 0.01
CA ILE A 178 9.13 7.22 1.01
C ILE A 178 8.95 7.87 2.37
N VAL A 179 8.01 7.37 3.18
CA VAL A 179 7.84 7.80 4.56
C VAL A 179 8.37 6.70 5.47
N PHE A 180 9.31 7.00 6.34
CA PHE A 180 9.92 6.01 7.21
C PHE A 180 10.13 6.54 8.63
N THR A 181 10.33 5.63 9.56
CA THR A 181 10.71 5.91 10.95
C THR A 181 12.09 5.32 11.22
N ILE A 182 12.71 5.78 12.28
CA ILE A 182 13.91 5.18 12.87
C ILE A 182 13.56 4.59 14.22
N ASP A 183 14.17 3.47 14.56
CA ASP A 183 14.06 2.86 15.87
C ASP A 183 14.92 3.60 16.90
N GLU A 184 14.71 3.35 18.22
CA GLU A 184 15.37 4.10 19.30
C GLU A 184 16.91 4.05 19.24
N ASN A 185 17.49 2.97 18.71
CA ASN A 185 18.92 2.76 18.57
C ASN A 185 19.44 2.99 17.14
N GLU A 186 18.59 3.39 16.20
CA GLU A 186 18.93 3.58 14.80
C GLU A 186 19.26 5.06 14.50
N LYS A 187 20.32 5.31 13.74
CA LYS A 187 20.65 6.66 13.32
C LYS A 187 19.98 7.00 12.00
N LEU A 188 19.46 8.22 11.89
CA LEU A 188 18.81 8.70 10.66
C LEU A 188 19.69 8.53 9.42
N ASN A 189 20.98 8.87 9.55
CA ASN A 189 21.89 8.77 8.41
C ASN A 189 22.09 7.33 7.94
N ASP A 190 22.21 6.37 8.86
CA ASP A 190 22.41 4.96 8.53
C ASP A 190 21.17 4.42 7.79
N LYS A 191 19.97 4.75 8.29
CA LYS A 191 18.71 4.41 7.63
C LYS A 191 18.59 5.06 6.25
N PHE A 192 18.98 6.32 6.13
CA PHE A 192 18.92 7.03 4.86
C PHE A 192 19.89 6.45 3.82
N GLU A 193 21.14 6.14 4.21
CA GLU A 193 22.08 5.49 3.28
C GLU A 193 21.59 4.12 2.83
N LEU A 194 20.99 3.30 3.71
CA LEU A 194 20.38 2.03 3.34
C LEU A 194 19.25 2.21 2.30
N ILE A 195 18.37 3.20 2.51
CA ILE A 195 17.31 3.52 1.55
C ILE A 195 17.91 3.99 0.21
N LYS A 196 18.93 4.84 0.25
CA LYS A 196 19.62 5.39 -0.91
C LYS A 196 20.34 4.30 -1.71
N GLU A 197 21.03 3.38 -1.06
CA GLU A 197 21.62 2.21 -1.71
C GLU A 197 20.57 1.39 -2.44
N ARG A 198 19.40 1.19 -1.84
CA ARG A 198 18.29 0.48 -2.49
C ARG A 198 17.74 1.24 -3.69
N ILE A 199 17.62 2.57 -3.59
CA ILE A 199 17.21 3.41 -4.73
C ILE A 199 18.20 3.28 -5.89
N LEU A 200 19.50 3.26 -5.61
CA LEU A 200 20.56 3.17 -6.62
C LEU A 200 20.69 1.78 -7.25
N SER A 201 20.57 0.73 -6.43
CA SER A 201 20.71 -0.65 -6.91
C SER A 201 19.49 -1.16 -7.67
N ASN A 202 18.31 -0.66 -7.37
CA ASN A 202 17.05 -1.09 -7.96
C ASN A 202 16.23 0.11 -8.47
N SER A 203 15.36 0.66 -7.62
CA SER A 203 14.54 1.83 -7.97
C SER A 203 14.02 2.53 -6.72
N PHE A 204 13.53 3.77 -6.91
CA PHE A 204 12.82 4.49 -5.85
C PHE A 204 11.55 3.74 -5.43
N SER A 205 10.84 3.15 -6.38
CA SER A 205 9.64 2.36 -6.13
C SER A 205 9.93 1.14 -5.28
N ASP A 206 11.00 0.39 -5.54
CA ASP A 206 11.40 -0.76 -4.74
C ASP A 206 11.75 -0.35 -3.30
N ALA A 207 12.48 0.76 -3.16
CA ALA A 207 12.79 1.30 -1.85
C ALA A 207 11.52 1.71 -1.09
N ALA A 208 10.54 2.31 -1.79
CA ALA A 208 9.26 2.67 -1.19
C ALA A 208 8.46 1.45 -0.72
N LEU A 209 8.40 0.38 -1.52
CA LEU A 209 7.75 -0.88 -1.14
C LEU A 209 8.34 -1.48 0.14
N ILE A 210 9.67 -1.40 0.31
CA ILE A 210 10.38 -2.01 1.44
C ILE A 210 10.35 -1.14 2.69
N PHE A 211 10.64 0.15 2.54
CA PHE A 211 10.93 1.03 3.68
C PHE A 211 9.79 1.97 4.04
N SER A 212 8.86 2.23 3.13
CA SER A 212 7.81 3.21 3.40
C SER A 212 6.71 2.63 4.27
N ILE A 213 6.32 3.42 5.27
CA ILE A 213 5.19 3.13 6.17
C ILE A 213 3.90 3.82 5.72
N SER A 214 3.95 4.62 4.65
CA SER A 214 2.77 5.28 4.08
C SER A 214 1.88 4.31 3.32
N GLU A 215 0.62 4.69 3.09
CA GLU A 215 -0.29 3.90 2.26
C GLU A 215 0.16 3.82 0.80
N SER A 216 0.86 4.86 0.31
CA SER A 216 1.44 4.89 -1.04
C SER A 216 2.53 3.83 -1.25
N ALA A 217 3.11 3.29 -0.17
CA ALA A 217 4.10 2.22 -0.24
C ALA A 217 3.62 1.06 -1.12
N LYS A 218 2.35 0.65 -1.00
CA LYS A 218 1.74 -0.42 -1.79
C LYS A 218 1.82 -0.20 -3.30
N ASN A 219 1.94 1.07 -3.73
CA ASN A 219 2.05 1.49 -5.12
C ASN A 219 3.46 2.07 -5.41
N GLY A 220 4.49 1.54 -4.76
CA GLY A 220 5.88 2.02 -4.95
C GLY A 220 6.10 3.48 -4.58
N GLY A 221 5.30 4.01 -3.66
CA GLY A 221 5.37 5.40 -3.21
C GLY A 221 4.71 6.41 -4.15
N ASN A 222 4.09 6.00 -5.24
CA ASN A 222 3.49 6.90 -6.24
C ASN A 222 2.30 7.67 -5.66
N LEU A 223 2.38 9.00 -5.70
CA LEU A 223 1.33 9.92 -5.25
C LEU A 223 0.44 10.43 -6.41
N GLY A 224 0.81 10.12 -7.67
CA GLY A 224 0.17 10.68 -8.85
C GLY A 224 0.53 12.14 -9.09
N TRP A 225 -0.22 12.79 -9.99
CA TRP A 225 -0.09 14.20 -10.32
C TRP A 225 -0.62 15.08 -9.20
N ILE A 226 0.23 15.94 -8.66
CA ILE A 226 -0.09 16.83 -7.54
C ILE A 226 0.17 18.26 -7.96
N LYS A 227 -0.85 19.12 -7.82
CA LYS A 227 -0.70 20.56 -8.02
C LYS A 227 0.28 21.13 -7.00
N GLU A 228 1.25 21.92 -7.45
CA GLU A 228 2.24 22.54 -6.56
C GLU A 228 1.54 23.39 -5.48
N THR A 229 0.42 24.02 -5.82
CA THR A 229 -0.42 24.80 -4.90
C THR A 229 -0.96 23.99 -3.72
N SER A 230 -1.17 22.67 -3.89
CA SER A 230 -1.64 21.81 -2.81
C SER A 230 -0.55 21.36 -1.83
N LEU A 231 0.72 21.48 -2.21
CA LEU A 231 1.84 21.10 -1.34
C LEU A 231 2.00 22.08 -0.17
N ASN A 232 2.47 21.57 0.97
CA ASN A 232 2.82 22.45 2.08
C ASN A 232 4.13 23.21 1.79
N LYS A 233 4.32 24.35 2.48
CA LYS A 233 5.47 25.25 2.28
C LYS A 233 6.83 24.55 2.44
N LYS A 234 6.95 23.60 3.36
CA LYS A 234 8.21 22.88 3.62
C LYS A 234 8.58 21.98 2.43
N ILE A 235 7.60 21.26 1.88
CA ILE A 235 7.78 20.42 0.69
C ILE A 235 8.08 21.31 -0.53
N LYS A 236 7.28 22.36 -0.78
CA LYS A 236 7.54 23.31 -1.87
C LYS A 236 8.98 23.85 -1.86
N ASN A 237 9.44 24.30 -0.71
CA ASN A 237 10.80 24.83 -0.57
C ASN A 237 11.87 23.76 -0.87
N LYS A 238 11.62 22.50 -0.48
CA LYS A 238 12.58 21.41 -0.70
C LYS A 238 12.70 21.04 -2.17
N ILE A 239 11.57 20.92 -2.87
CA ILE A 239 11.53 20.48 -4.27
C ILE A 239 11.88 21.59 -5.26
N LYS A 240 11.81 22.86 -4.86
CA LYS A 240 11.98 24.04 -5.74
C LYS A 240 13.24 23.98 -6.60
N ASN A 241 14.35 23.47 -6.04
CA ASN A 241 15.65 23.41 -6.70
C ASN A 241 16.05 21.97 -7.09
N MET A 242 15.10 21.02 -7.05
CA MET A 242 15.38 19.64 -7.44
C MET A 242 15.13 19.46 -8.94
N ALA A 243 15.98 18.68 -9.58
CA ALA A 243 15.82 18.28 -10.98
C ALA A 243 14.78 17.14 -11.09
N LEU A 244 14.25 16.94 -12.30
CA LEU A 244 13.42 15.76 -12.62
C LEU A 244 14.24 14.50 -12.40
N GLY A 245 13.62 13.47 -11.83
CA GLY A 245 14.24 12.21 -11.45
C GLY A 245 15.02 12.27 -10.12
N GLN A 246 15.27 13.45 -9.57
CA GLN A 246 15.99 13.62 -8.31
C GLN A 246 15.07 13.35 -7.11
N HIS A 247 15.63 12.71 -6.07
CA HIS A 247 14.99 12.59 -4.76
C HIS A 247 15.63 13.53 -3.72
N SER A 248 14.85 13.88 -2.71
CA SER A 248 15.32 14.73 -1.61
C SER A 248 16.17 13.95 -0.60
N THR A 249 16.89 14.68 0.26
CA THR A 249 17.30 14.15 1.57
C THR A 249 16.07 14.07 2.48
N PRO A 250 16.14 13.30 3.59
CA PRO A 250 15.02 13.17 4.52
C PRO A 250 14.53 14.51 5.04
N LEU A 251 13.23 14.70 5.00
CA LEU A 251 12.51 15.83 5.59
C LEU A 251 11.80 15.33 6.86
N VAL A 252 12.02 15.99 7.97
CA VAL A 252 11.25 15.70 9.19
C VAL A 252 9.79 16.09 8.96
N ILE A 253 8.89 15.13 9.13
CA ILE A 253 7.44 15.31 9.08
C ILE A 253 6.82 14.80 10.39
N PRO A 254 5.58 15.16 10.71
CA PRO A 254 4.86 14.51 11.79
C PRO A 254 4.79 13.00 11.56
N GLY A 255 5.26 12.22 12.53
CA GLY A 255 5.25 10.74 12.46
C GLY A 255 6.46 10.09 11.81
N GLY A 256 7.49 10.84 11.39
CA GLY A 256 8.72 10.25 10.83
C GLY A 256 9.50 11.16 9.88
N PHE A 257 10.02 10.57 8.83
CA PHE A 257 10.85 11.23 7.81
C PHE A 257 10.27 10.95 6.42
N LEU A 258 10.36 11.95 5.55
CA LEU A 258 9.88 11.90 4.17
C LEU A 258 11.06 12.08 3.21
N ILE A 259 11.21 11.18 2.26
CA ILE A 259 11.98 11.37 1.04
C ILE A 259 10.97 11.53 -0.09
N ILE A 260 11.12 12.58 -0.90
CA ILE A 260 10.25 12.87 -2.03
C ILE A 260 11.05 12.87 -3.33
N LYS A 261 10.50 12.32 -4.39
CA LYS A 261 11.08 12.31 -5.73
C LYS A 261 10.16 12.99 -6.72
N ILE A 262 10.72 13.79 -7.62
CA ILE A 262 10.01 14.38 -8.75
C ILE A 262 10.20 13.44 -9.95
N GLU A 263 9.12 12.79 -10.37
CA GLU A 263 9.18 11.91 -11.55
C GLU A 263 9.03 12.71 -12.85
N GLN A 264 8.04 13.61 -12.89
CA GLN A 264 7.73 14.45 -14.04
C GLN A 264 7.11 15.78 -13.59
N GLU A 265 7.04 16.73 -14.50
CA GLU A 265 6.31 17.98 -14.32
C GLU A 265 5.49 18.33 -15.55
N ARG A 266 4.39 19.05 -15.36
CA ARG A 266 3.59 19.62 -16.42
C ARG A 266 2.90 20.89 -15.95
N TYR A 267 2.43 21.69 -16.89
CA TYR A 267 1.61 22.87 -16.61
C TYR A 267 0.20 22.62 -17.11
N VAL A 268 -0.78 22.88 -16.26
CA VAL A 268 -2.20 22.79 -16.57
C VAL A 268 -2.83 24.17 -16.44
N ASP A 269 -3.79 24.48 -17.32
CA ASP A 269 -4.55 25.71 -17.18
C ASP A 269 -5.43 25.60 -15.92
N VAL A 270 -5.57 26.71 -15.20
CA VAL A 270 -6.47 26.76 -14.04
C VAL A 270 -7.89 26.59 -14.55
N ASP A 271 -8.66 25.72 -13.91
CA ASP A 271 -10.10 25.60 -14.19
C ASP A 271 -10.74 26.99 -14.04
N THR A 272 -11.58 27.37 -14.98
CA THR A 272 -12.29 28.66 -14.97
C THR A 272 -13.19 28.80 -13.74
N ASP A 273 -13.58 27.68 -13.12
CA ASP A 273 -14.32 27.65 -11.85
C ASP A 273 -13.33 27.67 -10.66
N ILE A 274 -13.03 28.87 -10.19
CA ILE A 274 -12.16 29.12 -9.03
C ILE A 274 -12.67 28.39 -7.76
N ASN A 275 -13.98 28.25 -7.58
CA ASN A 275 -14.53 27.59 -6.40
C ASN A 275 -14.25 26.07 -6.45
N LYS A 276 -14.47 25.47 -7.61
CA LYS A 276 -14.15 24.03 -7.80
C LYS A 276 -12.67 23.74 -7.57
N GLU A 277 -11.79 24.60 -8.11
CA GLU A 277 -10.35 24.48 -7.90
C GLU A 277 -9.98 24.63 -6.43
N PHE A 278 -10.57 25.60 -5.73
CA PHE A 278 -10.39 25.81 -4.30
C PHE A 278 -10.80 24.58 -3.49
N ASP A 279 -11.98 24.02 -3.74
CA ASP A 279 -12.49 22.85 -3.05
C ASP A 279 -11.59 21.62 -3.25
N LEU A 280 -11.06 21.41 -4.46
CA LEU A 280 -10.12 20.33 -4.75
C LEU A 280 -8.81 20.48 -3.95
N ILE A 281 -8.26 21.69 -3.88
CA ILE A 281 -7.03 21.96 -3.12
C ILE A 281 -7.28 21.78 -1.62
N VAL A 282 -8.39 22.31 -1.09
CA VAL A 282 -8.76 22.14 0.33
C VAL A 282 -8.91 20.67 0.67
N LYS A 283 -9.67 19.92 -0.13
CA LYS A 283 -9.86 18.48 0.05
C LYS A 283 -8.52 17.74 0.05
N LYS A 284 -7.64 18.05 -0.90
CA LYS A 284 -6.31 17.43 -0.98
C LYS A 284 -5.48 17.73 0.27
N LYS A 285 -5.35 19.00 0.67
CA LYS A 285 -4.59 19.40 1.87
C LYS A 285 -5.16 18.78 3.15
N THR A 286 -6.48 18.67 3.27
CA THR A 286 -7.16 18.00 4.39
C THR A 286 -6.76 16.53 4.44
N ASN A 287 -6.86 15.81 3.31
CA ASN A 287 -6.50 14.41 3.24
C ASN A 287 -5.02 14.17 3.55
N ASP A 288 -4.12 15.02 3.08
CA ASP A 288 -2.69 14.91 3.35
C ASP A 288 -2.38 15.09 4.85
N GLN A 289 -3.04 16.02 5.54
CA GLN A 289 -2.90 16.16 6.99
C GLN A 289 -3.47 14.95 7.74
N LEU A 290 -4.64 14.44 7.33
CA LEU A 290 -5.24 13.24 7.93
C LEU A 290 -4.35 12.00 7.73
N LYS A 291 -3.70 11.84 6.59
CA LYS A 291 -2.71 10.78 6.37
C LYS A 291 -1.52 10.89 7.33
N GLN A 292 -1.03 12.10 7.59
CA GLN A 292 0.03 12.30 8.58
C GLN A 292 -0.44 11.92 9.99
N TYR A 293 -1.66 12.32 10.39
CA TYR A 293 -2.24 11.90 11.65
C TYR A 293 -2.44 10.38 11.73
N SER A 294 -2.82 9.74 10.64
CA SER A 294 -2.92 8.27 10.56
C SER A 294 -1.59 7.60 10.89
N ILE A 295 -0.49 8.06 10.32
CA ILE A 295 0.86 7.53 10.59
C ILE A 295 1.24 7.72 12.07
N ILE A 296 1.03 8.93 12.61
CA ILE A 296 1.32 9.23 14.02
C ILE A 296 0.52 8.32 14.94
N TYR A 297 -0.79 8.18 14.66
CA TYR A 297 -1.68 7.39 15.49
C TYR A 297 -1.36 5.90 15.42
N LEU A 298 -1.08 5.38 14.22
CA LEU A 298 -0.66 3.99 14.04
C LEU A 298 0.63 3.68 14.80
N ASN A 299 1.63 4.56 14.74
CA ASN A 299 2.88 4.40 15.48
C ASN A 299 2.67 4.45 17.01
N LYS A 300 1.74 5.30 17.47
CA LYS A 300 1.36 5.35 18.89
C LYS A 300 0.69 4.05 19.33
N VAL A 301 -0.24 3.52 18.52
CA VAL A 301 -0.93 2.25 18.82
C VAL A 301 0.05 1.09 18.81
N LYS A 302 0.95 1.03 17.81
CA LYS A 302 1.97 -0.02 17.69
C LYS A 302 2.83 -0.17 18.93
N LYS A 303 3.19 0.92 19.62
CA LYS A 303 3.99 0.89 20.86
C LYS A 303 3.33 0.13 22.01
N ASN A 304 2.02 -0.03 21.99
CA ASN A 304 1.24 -0.70 23.03
C ASN A 304 0.82 -2.12 22.63
N ILE A 305 1.29 -2.63 21.49
CA ILE A 305 0.95 -3.95 20.94
C ILE A 305 2.20 -4.82 20.94
N GLN A 306 2.08 -6.03 21.49
CA GLN A 306 3.16 -7.02 21.46
C GLN A 306 3.20 -7.72 20.11
N ILE A 307 4.38 -7.76 19.49
CA ILE A 307 4.62 -8.44 18.21
C ILE A 307 5.72 -9.48 18.45
N ASN A 308 5.37 -10.75 18.33
CA ASN A 308 6.29 -11.87 18.54
C ASN A 308 6.41 -12.70 17.25
N GLU A 309 7.63 -12.98 16.83
CA GLU A 309 7.95 -13.94 15.78
C GLU A 309 8.05 -15.34 16.43
N LEU A 310 7.45 -16.39 15.79
CA LEU A 310 7.31 -17.74 16.33
C LEU A 310 8.10 -18.77 15.53
#